data_e02d1e02875364ea30da01dd9041524c
#
_entry.id   e02d1e02875364ea30da01dd9041524c
#
_cell.length_a   1.000
_cell.length_b   1.000
_cell.length_c   1.000
_cell.angle_alpha   90.00
_cell.angle_beta   90.00
_cell.angle_gamma   90.00
#
_symmetry.space_group_name_H-M   'P 1'
#
loop_
_entity.id
_entity.type
_entity.pdbx_description
1 polymer ?
#
loop_
_entity_poly.entity_id
_entity_poly.type
_entity_poly.pdbx_seq_one_letter_code
_entity_poly.pdbx_strand_id
1 'polypeptide(L)'
;VIAIDPNEWKRDQAIKFGATHVYPSMAEAIAPIIDLTYGVMADKVIIAVGDMKGEYIEEALTLTTKTGTCVVTGMGSMLDVDVKLNLFLFTMLQKTLKGNIFGGGSSHVETPKLVGLYKSGLLKVDEMVTTTYSLENINDGYADMLDGKNIRGVIKFTESDW
;
A
#
# COMPACT_ATOMS: atom_id res chain seq x y z
N VAL A 1 0.70 1.44 -13.19
CA VAL A 1 0.67 1.52 -11.72
C VAL A 1 1.93 2.25 -11.24
N ILE A 2 1.75 3.21 -10.33
CA ILE A 2 2.84 3.98 -9.73
C ILE A 2 2.93 3.57 -8.27
N ALA A 3 4.13 3.21 -7.79
CA ALA A 3 4.37 2.91 -6.40
C ALA A 3 5.25 3.99 -5.76
N ILE A 4 4.91 4.38 -4.53
CA ILE A 4 5.64 5.39 -3.77
C ILE A 4 6.00 4.77 -2.43
N ASP A 5 7.29 4.66 -2.14
CA ASP A 5 7.81 4.13 -0.89
C ASP A 5 9.19 4.73 -0.60
N PRO A 6 9.49 5.22 0.61
CA PRO A 6 10.80 5.76 0.93
C PRO A 6 11.92 4.72 0.90
N ASN A 7 11.60 3.44 1.11
CA ASN A 7 12.56 2.35 1.10
C ASN A 7 12.86 1.91 -0.36
N GLU A 8 14.12 2.04 -0.78
CA GLU A 8 14.57 1.69 -2.13
C GLU A 8 14.31 0.21 -2.47
N TRP A 9 14.64 -0.70 -1.53
CA TRP A 9 14.39 -2.12 -1.74
C TRP A 9 12.92 -2.43 -1.98
N LYS A 10 11.98 -1.75 -1.26
CA LYS A 10 10.54 -1.91 -1.49
C LYS A 10 10.10 -1.37 -2.86
N ARG A 11 10.71 -0.28 -3.33
CA ARG A 11 10.46 0.22 -4.70
C ARG A 11 10.89 -0.79 -5.75
N ASP A 12 12.05 -1.44 -5.56
CA ASP A 12 12.52 -2.50 -6.46
C ASP A 12 11.58 -3.71 -6.47
N GLN A 13 11.06 -4.09 -5.28
CA GLN A 13 10.05 -5.14 -5.23
C GLN A 13 8.75 -4.71 -5.95
N ALA A 14 8.29 -3.47 -5.78
CA ALA A 14 7.08 -2.98 -6.43
C ALA A 14 7.13 -3.15 -7.95
N ILE A 15 8.28 -2.93 -8.58
CA ILE A 15 8.48 -3.19 -10.03
C ILE A 15 8.24 -4.67 -10.37
N LYS A 16 8.72 -5.60 -9.55
CA LYS A 16 8.50 -7.05 -9.74
C LYS A 16 7.01 -7.43 -9.63
N PHE A 17 6.26 -6.68 -8.84
CA PHE A 17 4.80 -6.82 -8.68
C PHE A 17 3.98 -6.02 -9.70
N GLY A 18 4.62 -5.38 -10.67
CA GLY A 18 3.95 -4.73 -11.80
C GLY A 18 3.81 -3.22 -11.70
N ALA A 19 4.51 -2.56 -10.78
CA ALA A 19 4.63 -1.11 -10.83
C ALA A 19 5.44 -0.70 -12.08
N THR A 20 4.96 0.30 -12.79
CA THR A 20 5.60 0.83 -13.99
C THR A 20 6.54 1.99 -13.68
N HIS A 21 6.28 2.69 -12.59
CA HIS A 21 7.07 3.81 -12.10
C HIS A 21 7.14 3.74 -10.57
N VAL A 22 8.26 4.17 -10.01
CA VAL A 22 8.50 4.19 -8.57
C VAL A 22 9.11 5.52 -8.15
N TYR A 23 8.68 6.05 -7.00
CA TYR A 23 9.19 7.31 -6.45
C TYR A 23 9.43 7.17 -4.95
N PRO A 24 10.40 7.91 -4.38
CA PRO A 24 10.72 7.81 -2.95
C PRO A 24 9.73 8.57 -2.05
N SER A 25 9.00 9.54 -2.60
CA SER A 25 8.02 10.34 -1.86
C SER A 25 6.89 10.82 -2.76
N MET A 26 5.76 11.18 -2.15
CA MET A 26 4.64 11.77 -2.89
C MET A 26 5.03 13.12 -3.50
N ALA A 27 5.84 13.92 -2.80
CA ALA A 27 6.33 15.20 -3.30
C ALA A 27 7.14 15.05 -4.59
N GLU A 28 8.02 14.06 -4.67
CA GLU A 28 8.84 13.78 -5.86
C GLU A 28 8.03 13.15 -7.01
N ALA A 29 6.90 12.51 -6.69
CA ALA A 29 6.03 11.89 -7.66
C ALA A 29 5.13 12.89 -8.41
N ILE A 30 4.83 14.06 -7.83
CA ILE A 30 3.85 15.03 -8.38
C ILE A 30 4.22 15.43 -9.81
N ALA A 31 5.41 15.98 -10.04
CA ALA A 31 5.81 16.47 -11.35
C ALA A 31 5.84 15.36 -12.41
N PRO A 32 6.47 14.19 -12.17
CA PRO A 32 6.40 13.07 -13.10
C PRO A 32 4.97 12.57 -13.38
N ILE A 33 4.07 12.57 -12.39
CA ILE A 33 2.68 12.13 -12.60
C ILE A 33 1.92 13.15 -13.45
N ILE A 34 2.17 14.44 -13.25
CA ILE A 34 1.61 15.50 -14.14
C ILE A 34 2.01 15.23 -15.58
N ASP A 35 3.30 14.98 -15.83
CA ASP A 35 3.81 14.75 -17.19
C ASP A 35 3.23 13.45 -17.79
N LEU A 36 3.23 12.35 -17.04
CA LEU A 36 2.70 11.05 -17.47
C LEU A 36 1.21 11.07 -17.80
N THR A 37 0.46 11.94 -17.12
CA THR A 37 -1.00 12.00 -17.22
C THR A 37 -1.51 13.24 -17.94
N TYR A 38 -0.62 14.04 -18.49
CA TYR A 38 -0.97 15.34 -19.10
C TYR A 38 -1.78 16.25 -18.16
N GLY A 39 -1.44 16.21 -16.86
CA GLY A 39 -2.11 16.98 -15.82
C GLY A 39 -3.41 16.38 -15.28
N VAL A 40 -3.85 15.22 -15.76
CA VAL A 40 -5.11 14.59 -15.32
C VAL A 40 -4.96 13.97 -13.91
N MET A 41 -3.79 13.50 -13.54
CA MET A 41 -3.46 12.81 -12.28
C MET A 41 -4.01 11.37 -12.23
N ALA A 42 -3.92 10.73 -11.06
CA ALA A 42 -4.30 9.32 -10.88
C ALA A 42 -5.80 9.16 -10.56
N ASP A 43 -6.50 8.27 -11.26
CA ASP A 43 -7.92 7.98 -11.00
C ASP A 43 -8.15 7.41 -9.60
N LYS A 44 -7.19 6.63 -9.11
CA LYS A 44 -7.24 5.99 -7.80
C LYS A 44 -5.89 6.09 -7.11
N VAL A 45 -5.92 6.49 -5.85
CA VAL A 45 -4.76 6.50 -4.96
C VAL A 45 -5.08 5.63 -3.76
N ILE A 46 -4.16 4.75 -3.37
CA ILE A 46 -4.32 3.88 -2.20
C ILE A 46 -3.19 4.17 -1.24
N ILE A 47 -3.53 4.56 -0.02
CA ILE A 47 -2.57 4.74 1.07
C ILE A 47 -2.54 3.43 1.87
N ALA A 48 -1.42 2.71 1.75
CA ALA A 48 -1.22 1.40 2.38
C ALA A 48 -0.01 1.41 3.33
N VAL A 49 0.16 2.50 4.08
CA VAL A 49 1.23 2.64 5.07
C VAL A 49 0.88 1.95 6.38
N GLY A 50 1.87 1.45 7.10
CA GLY A 50 1.66 0.78 8.39
C GLY A 50 1.26 1.75 9.52
N ASP A 51 1.85 2.95 9.53
CA ASP A 51 1.55 4.03 10.48
C ASP A 51 0.94 5.21 9.71
N MET A 52 -0.38 5.34 9.77
CA MET A 52 -1.12 6.34 9.02
C MET A 52 -1.07 7.70 9.72
N LYS A 53 -0.66 8.75 9.00
CA LYS A 53 -0.65 10.13 9.48
C LYS A 53 -1.59 10.99 8.65
N GLY A 54 -2.21 11.98 9.30
CA GLY A 54 -3.18 12.88 8.67
C GLY A 54 -2.62 13.68 7.49
N GLU A 55 -1.32 13.99 7.51
CA GLU A 55 -0.64 14.71 6.41
C GLU A 55 -0.63 13.94 5.09
N TYR A 56 -0.58 12.60 5.13
CA TYR A 56 -0.60 11.76 3.92
C TYR A 56 -1.91 11.89 3.12
N ILE A 57 -3.00 12.29 3.78
CA ILE A 57 -4.30 12.50 3.12
C ILE A 57 -4.24 13.65 2.12
N GLU A 58 -3.64 14.79 2.51
CA GLU A 58 -3.52 15.96 1.63
C GLU A 58 -2.64 15.65 0.42
N GLU A 59 -1.50 15.00 0.66
CA GLU A 59 -0.57 14.62 -0.39
C GLU A 59 -1.21 13.62 -1.37
N ALA A 60 -1.88 12.59 -0.87
CA ALA A 60 -2.56 11.59 -1.69
C ALA A 60 -3.72 12.19 -2.50
N LEU A 61 -4.49 13.09 -1.88
CA LEU A 61 -5.55 13.80 -2.59
C LEU A 61 -4.99 14.74 -3.68
N THR A 62 -3.80 15.30 -3.49
CA THR A 62 -3.12 16.09 -4.54
C THR A 62 -2.80 15.21 -5.76
N LEU A 63 -2.39 13.96 -5.55
CA LEU A 63 -2.14 13.00 -6.63
C LEU A 63 -3.42 12.43 -7.26
N THR A 64 -4.59 12.62 -6.63
CA THR A 64 -5.86 12.09 -7.11
C THR A 64 -6.49 13.03 -8.13
N THR A 65 -6.99 12.49 -9.25
CA THR A 65 -7.66 13.25 -10.32
C THR A 65 -8.99 13.87 -9.86
N LYS A 66 -9.56 14.74 -10.69
CA LYS A 66 -10.96 15.20 -10.54
C LYS A 66 -11.91 13.99 -10.60
N THR A 67 -12.87 13.92 -9.69
CA THR A 67 -13.78 12.78 -9.48
C THR A 67 -13.12 11.47 -9.08
N GLY A 68 -11.80 11.49 -8.84
CA GLY A 68 -11.04 10.33 -8.44
C GLY A 68 -11.28 9.91 -6.98
N THR A 69 -10.76 8.74 -6.61
CA THR A 69 -10.92 8.16 -5.28
C THR A 69 -9.58 7.94 -4.60
N CYS A 70 -9.43 8.49 -3.40
CA CYS A 70 -8.34 8.14 -2.49
C CYS A 70 -8.87 7.14 -1.45
N VAL A 71 -8.19 6.01 -1.31
CA VAL A 71 -8.55 4.94 -0.35
C VAL A 71 -7.48 4.85 0.73
N VAL A 72 -7.91 4.89 1.98
CA VAL A 72 -7.05 4.74 3.16
C VAL A 72 -7.23 3.34 3.73
N THR A 73 -6.17 2.55 3.75
CA THR A 73 -6.15 1.19 4.32
C THR A 73 -5.25 1.08 5.55
N GLY A 74 -4.32 2.03 5.73
CA GLY A 74 -3.49 2.13 6.92
C GLY A 74 -4.30 2.57 8.15
N MET A 75 -3.89 2.12 9.31
CA MET A 75 -4.47 2.56 10.59
C MET A 75 -3.49 3.49 11.28
N GLY A 76 -3.99 4.63 11.77
CA GLY A 76 -3.26 5.52 12.68
C GLY A 76 -3.63 5.24 14.14
N SER A 77 -3.07 6.02 15.04
CA SER A 77 -3.47 6.02 16.44
C SER A 77 -4.94 6.45 16.59
N MET A 78 -5.66 5.85 17.52
CA MET A 78 -7.03 6.29 17.86
C MET A 78 -7.12 7.74 18.32
N LEU A 79 -5.98 8.33 18.72
CA LEU A 79 -5.89 9.71 19.21
C LEU A 79 -5.52 10.69 18.09
N ASP A 80 -5.12 10.19 16.93
CA ASP A 80 -4.76 11.03 15.78
C ASP A 80 -6.04 11.42 15.03
N VAL A 81 -6.52 12.60 15.34
CA VAL A 81 -7.76 13.15 14.75
C VAL A 81 -7.50 14.29 13.76
N ASP A 82 -6.24 14.71 13.63
CA ASP A 82 -5.85 15.83 12.79
C ASP A 82 -5.59 15.36 11.35
N VAL A 83 -6.46 15.79 10.45
CA VAL A 83 -6.31 15.54 9.01
C VAL A 83 -6.21 16.88 8.29
N LYS A 84 -5.14 17.07 7.51
CA LYS A 84 -5.02 18.21 6.61
C LYS A 84 -5.81 17.94 5.34
N LEU A 85 -6.79 18.79 5.06
CA LEU A 85 -7.64 18.67 3.90
C LEU A 85 -7.97 20.05 3.33
N ASN A 86 -7.60 20.31 2.09
CA ASN A 86 -8.06 21.47 1.36
C ASN A 86 -9.51 21.27 0.92
N LEU A 87 -10.46 21.74 1.72
CA LEU A 87 -11.90 21.53 1.48
C LEU A 87 -12.36 22.18 0.16
N PHE A 88 -11.77 23.31 -0.25
CA PHE A 88 -12.12 23.95 -1.51
C PHE A 88 -11.78 23.04 -2.68
N LEU A 89 -10.54 22.57 -2.78
CA LEU A 89 -10.11 21.67 -3.86
C LEU A 89 -10.82 20.32 -3.80
N PHE A 90 -11.06 19.80 -2.60
CA PHE A 90 -11.79 18.55 -2.41
C PHE A 90 -13.20 18.63 -3.02
N THR A 91 -13.93 19.71 -2.70
CA THR A 91 -15.29 19.93 -3.19
C THR A 91 -15.32 20.29 -4.67
N MET A 92 -14.48 21.26 -5.11
CA MET A 92 -14.45 21.71 -6.51
C MET A 92 -14.06 20.61 -7.48
N LEU A 93 -13.18 19.70 -7.07
CA LEU A 93 -12.74 18.57 -7.89
C LEU A 93 -13.57 17.30 -7.65
N GLN A 94 -14.61 17.37 -6.81
CA GLN A 94 -15.52 16.24 -6.53
C GLN A 94 -14.79 14.95 -6.15
N LYS A 95 -13.71 15.06 -5.36
CA LYS A 95 -12.88 13.91 -4.97
C LYS A 95 -13.58 13.07 -3.91
N THR A 96 -13.28 11.79 -3.88
CA THR A 96 -13.76 10.85 -2.87
C THR A 96 -12.61 10.43 -1.95
N LEU A 97 -12.80 10.51 -0.65
CA LEU A 97 -11.94 9.92 0.37
C LEU A 97 -12.69 8.76 1.03
N LYS A 98 -12.11 7.56 1.03
CA LYS A 98 -12.76 6.35 1.53
C LYS A 98 -11.83 5.57 2.46
N GLY A 99 -12.29 5.31 3.69
CA GLY A 99 -11.67 4.33 4.57
C GLY A 99 -11.99 2.90 4.10
N ASN A 100 -11.05 1.98 4.26
CA ASN A 100 -11.21 0.60 3.87
C ASN A 100 -10.43 -0.32 4.81
N ILE A 101 -11.06 -1.39 5.28
CA ILE A 101 -10.43 -2.43 6.08
C ILE A 101 -10.59 -3.79 5.38
N PHE A 102 -9.54 -4.58 5.35
CA PHE A 102 -9.52 -5.93 4.75
C PHE A 102 -10.12 -6.00 3.32
N GLY A 103 -9.89 -4.98 2.51
CA GLY A 103 -10.40 -4.93 1.13
C GLY A 103 -11.87 -4.51 1.01
N GLY A 104 -12.59 -4.30 2.13
CA GLY A 104 -13.98 -3.80 2.15
C GLY A 104 -15.03 -4.79 1.64
N GLY A 105 -14.64 -6.03 1.37
CA GLY A 105 -15.51 -7.10 0.88
C GLY A 105 -15.78 -8.18 1.93
N SER A 106 -16.71 -9.09 1.61
CA SER A 106 -16.93 -10.29 2.41
C SER A 106 -15.84 -11.32 2.16
N SER A 107 -15.19 -11.81 3.22
CA SER A 107 -14.14 -12.84 3.10
C SER A 107 -14.62 -14.12 2.41
N HIS A 108 -15.90 -14.50 2.60
CA HIS A 108 -16.50 -15.66 1.95
C HIS A 108 -16.59 -15.51 0.41
N VAL A 109 -16.68 -14.28 -0.08
CA VAL A 109 -16.76 -13.98 -1.52
C VAL A 109 -15.38 -13.69 -2.09
N GLU A 110 -14.59 -12.88 -1.38
CA GLU A 110 -13.30 -12.40 -1.91
C GLU A 110 -12.21 -13.46 -1.85
N THR A 111 -12.15 -14.28 -0.79
CA THR A 111 -11.12 -15.32 -0.67
C THR A 111 -11.14 -16.33 -1.83
N PRO A 112 -12.29 -16.90 -2.25
CA PRO A 112 -12.33 -17.77 -3.44
C PRO A 112 -11.86 -17.07 -4.72
N LYS A 113 -12.18 -15.78 -4.90
CA LYS A 113 -11.71 -15.00 -6.06
C LYS A 113 -10.20 -14.84 -6.06
N LEU A 114 -9.61 -14.48 -4.90
CA LEU A 114 -8.15 -14.35 -4.76
C LEU A 114 -7.44 -15.68 -5.01
N VAL A 115 -7.98 -16.80 -4.50
CA VAL A 115 -7.47 -18.14 -4.79
C VAL A 115 -7.57 -18.47 -6.28
N GLY A 116 -8.66 -18.06 -6.95
CA GLY A 116 -8.79 -18.21 -8.40
C GLY A 116 -7.71 -17.43 -9.17
N LEU A 117 -7.46 -16.17 -8.79
CA LEU A 117 -6.43 -15.34 -9.38
C LEU A 117 -5.02 -15.93 -9.14
N TYR A 118 -4.74 -16.42 -7.93
CA TYR A 118 -3.49 -17.09 -7.60
C TYR A 118 -3.28 -18.34 -8.47
N LYS A 119 -4.27 -19.24 -8.55
CA LYS A 119 -4.20 -20.46 -9.36
C LYS A 119 -4.03 -20.19 -10.85
N SER A 120 -4.52 -19.07 -11.35
CA SER A 120 -4.35 -18.64 -12.74
C SER A 120 -3.04 -17.89 -13.00
N GLY A 121 -2.18 -17.70 -11.99
CA GLY A 121 -0.92 -16.97 -12.10
C GLY A 121 -1.06 -15.45 -12.20
N LEU A 122 -2.27 -14.91 -11.98
CA LEU A 122 -2.54 -13.46 -12.03
C LEU A 122 -2.27 -12.76 -10.70
N LEU A 123 -2.17 -13.51 -9.60
CA LEU A 123 -1.84 -12.99 -8.27
C LEU A 123 -0.57 -13.65 -7.77
N LYS A 124 0.48 -12.89 -7.60
CA LYS A 124 1.79 -13.31 -7.09
C LYS A 124 1.76 -13.35 -5.56
N VAL A 125 1.48 -14.51 -4.97
CA VAL A 125 1.44 -14.69 -3.51
C VAL A 125 2.75 -15.27 -2.99
N ASP A 126 3.31 -16.26 -3.68
CA ASP A 126 4.53 -16.94 -3.26
C ASP A 126 5.73 -15.98 -3.25
N GLU A 127 5.79 -15.07 -4.21
CA GLU A 127 6.83 -14.05 -4.32
C GLU A 127 6.77 -13.01 -3.19
N MET A 128 5.63 -12.90 -2.50
CA MET A 128 5.52 -12.04 -1.32
C MET A 128 6.25 -12.63 -0.11
N VAL A 129 6.42 -13.96 -0.03
CA VAL A 129 7.17 -14.63 1.04
C VAL A 129 8.67 -14.46 0.75
N THR A 130 9.25 -13.39 1.26
CA THR A 130 10.65 -13.05 0.98
C THR A 130 11.64 -13.65 1.97
N THR A 131 11.18 -14.02 3.16
CA THR A 131 12.04 -14.56 4.22
C THR A 131 11.28 -15.60 5.05
N THR A 132 11.97 -16.69 5.39
CA THR A 132 11.44 -17.72 6.29
C THR A 132 12.29 -17.78 7.55
N TYR A 133 11.65 -17.87 8.71
CA TYR A 133 12.28 -17.94 10.02
C TYR A 133 11.92 -19.23 10.71
N SER A 134 12.78 -19.73 11.62
CA SER A 134 12.41 -20.73 12.61
C SER A 134 11.68 -20.07 13.78
N LEU A 135 11.04 -20.87 14.64
CA LEU A 135 10.36 -20.34 15.83
C LEU A 135 11.34 -19.63 16.79
N GLU A 136 12.56 -20.12 16.94
CA GLU A 136 13.60 -19.51 17.77
C GLU A 136 13.98 -18.12 17.29
N ASN A 137 13.93 -17.90 15.97
CA ASN A 137 14.33 -16.63 15.32
C ASN A 137 13.15 -15.69 15.06
N ILE A 138 12.03 -15.86 15.76
CA ILE A 138 10.84 -15.02 15.59
C ILE A 138 11.13 -13.53 15.83
N ASN A 139 12.01 -13.21 16.77
CA ASN A 139 12.38 -11.83 17.08
C ASN A 139 13.17 -11.18 15.95
N ASP A 140 14.01 -11.93 15.23
CA ASP A 140 14.71 -11.44 14.03
C ASP A 140 13.69 -11.13 12.93
N GLY A 141 12.66 -11.97 12.80
CA GLY A 141 11.55 -11.74 11.88
C GLY A 141 10.79 -10.44 12.16
N TYR A 142 10.54 -10.11 13.43
CA TYR A 142 9.94 -8.84 13.83
C TYR A 142 10.87 -7.66 13.57
N ALA A 143 12.18 -7.79 13.86
CA ALA A 143 13.15 -6.75 13.58
C ALA A 143 13.22 -6.45 12.08
N ASP A 144 13.32 -7.48 11.24
CA ASP A 144 13.34 -7.32 9.78
C ASP A 144 12.04 -6.71 9.22
N MET A 145 10.90 -7.02 9.82
CA MET A 145 9.62 -6.41 9.47
C MET A 145 9.61 -4.91 9.78
N LEU A 146 10.08 -4.52 10.95
CA LEU A 146 10.16 -3.11 11.37
C LEU A 146 11.18 -2.32 10.52
N ASP A 147 12.30 -2.94 10.19
CA ASP A 147 13.33 -2.37 9.33
C ASP A 147 12.93 -2.35 7.83
N GLY A 148 11.79 -2.95 7.49
CA GLY A 148 11.33 -3.00 6.09
C GLY A 148 12.19 -3.87 5.18
N LYS A 149 12.86 -4.89 5.72
CA LYS A 149 13.74 -5.80 4.98
C LYS A 149 13.00 -6.99 4.33
N ASN A 150 11.74 -7.21 4.66
CA ASN A 150 10.90 -8.21 4.04
C ASN A 150 9.55 -7.64 3.59
N ILE A 151 8.89 -8.33 2.66
CA ILE A 151 7.48 -8.07 2.31
C ILE A 151 6.60 -8.88 3.25
N ARG A 152 6.87 -10.19 3.31
CA ARG A 152 6.21 -11.14 4.20
C ARG A 152 7.24 -12.10 4.77
N GLY A 153 7.45 -12.04 6.08
CA GLY A 153 8.18 -13.05 6.84
C GLY A 153 7.24 -14.18 7.24
N VAL A 154 7.66 -15.42 7.10
CA VAL A 154 6.88 -16.61 7.49
C VAL A 154 7.67 -17.43 8.49
N ILE A 155 7.03 -17.82 9.62
CA ILE A 155 7.61 -18.76 10.58
C ILE A 155 7.26 -20.16 10.11
N LYS A 156 8.30 -20.98 9.88
CA LYS A 156 8.14 -22.38 9.51
C LYS A 156 8.35 -23.24 10.75
N PHE A 157 7.29 -23.88 11.18
CA PHE A 157 7.33 -24.88 12.28
C PHE A 157 7.90 -26.20 11.77
N THR A 158 8.66 -26.87 12.62
CA THR A 158 9.23 -28.20 12.40
C THR A 158 8.68 -29.18 13.45
N GLU A 159 8.93 -30.48 13.28
CA GLU A 159 8.48 -31.48 14.26
C GLU A 159 9.07 -31.26 15.65
N SER A 160 10.25 -30.61 15.75
CA SER A 160 10.88 -30.28 17.04
C SER A 160 10.23 -29.12 17.79
N ASP A 161 9.32 -28.41 17.18
CA ASP A 161 8.62 -27.25 17.79
C ASP A 161 7.33 -27.66 18.55
N TRP A 162 7.04 -28.98 18.57
CA TRP A 162 5.83 -29.56 19.21
C TRP A 162 6.13 -30.40 20.45
#